data_e99c7f8fed6752c35a593b34bcfda3f7
#
_entry.id   e99c7f8fed6752c35a593b34bcfda3f7
#
_cell.length_a   1.000
_cell.length_b   1.000
_cell.length_c   1.000
_cell.angle_alpha   90.00
_cell.angle_beta   90.00
_cell.angle_gamma   90.00
#
_symmetry.space_group_name_H-M   'P 1'
#
loop_
_entity.id
_entity.type
_entity.pdbx_description
1 polymer ?
#
loop_
_entity_poly.entity_id
_entity_poly.type
_entity_poly.pdbx_seq_one_letter_code
_entity_poly.pdbx_strand_id
1 'polypeptide(L)'
;MIRKLIGLTLFLAPLPALGQSVAVGVEWNGNDAAGGVLVNRVRELIATSPGKREARDREPGVAAIVQTLDPALEWRDGGGGAMQMTVYALTVNIRPADGPDQFASSALGYCKLVDLMACAREIVDVIDEQITRRGLR
;
A
#
# COMPACT_ATOMS: atom_id res chain seq x y z
N MET A 1 -11.84 37.35 58.61
CA MET A 1 -10.82 36.45 57.95
C MET A 1 -11.49 35.69 56.81
N ILE A 2 -11.26 36.13 55.58
CA ILE A 2 -11.84 35.51 54.38
C ILE A 2 -10.76 34.67 53.75
N ARG A 3 -10.90 33.32 53.80
CA ARG A 3 -10.02 32.37 53.11
C ARG A 3 -10.44 32.28 51.62
N LYS A 4 -9.61 32.80 50.72
CA LYS A 4 -9.73 32.62 49.27
C LYS A 4 -9.33 31.20 48.96
N LEU A 5 -10.27 30.35 48.50
CA LEU A 5 -10.01 29.09 47.84
C LEU A 5 -9.61 29.39 46.38
N ILE A 6 -8.36 29.16 46.07
CA ILE A 6 -7.86 29.19 44.67
C ILE A 6 -8.19 27.83 44.09
N GLY A 7 -9.20 27.79 43.21
CA GLY A 7 -9.54 26.60 42.42
C GLY A 7 -8.51 26.40 41.33
N LEU A 8 -7.70 25.36 41.46
CA LEU A 8 -6.78 24.91 40.41
C LEU A 8 -7.57 24.17 39.33
N THR A 9 -7.90 24.87 38.27
CA THR A 9 -8.54 24.25 37.07
C THR A 9 -7.47 23.53 36.29
N LEU A 10 -7.42 22.19 36.37
CA LEU A 10 -6.58 21.37 35.55
C LEU A 10 -7.15 21.39 34.12
N PHE A 11 -6.51 22.11 33.19
CA PHE A 11 -6.77 21.98 31.76
C PHE A 11 -6.22 20.64 31.29
N LEU A 12 -7.10 19.64 31.17
CA LEU A 12 -6.79 18.43 30.36
C LEU A 12 -6.78 18.86 28.89
N ALA A 13 -5.59 19.12 28.36
CA ALA A 13 -5.41 19.23 26.92
C ALA A 13 -5.83 17.89 26.28
N PRO A 14 -6.71 17.88 25.25
CA PRO A 14 -7.03 16.65 24.54
C PRO A 14 -5.73 16.10 23.92
N LEU A 15 -5.33 14.90 24.32
CA LEU A 15 -4.27 14.17 23.64
C LEU A 15 -4.69 14.03 22.17
N PRO A 16 -3.82 14.37 21.20
CA PRO A 16 -4.12 14.11 19.81
C PRO A 16 -4.45 12.60 19.69
N ALA A 17 -5.63 12.30 19.18
CA ALA A 17 -6.00 10.94 18.85
C ALA A 17 -4.89 10.44 17.89
N LEU A 18 -4.11 9.47 18.33
CA LEU A 18 -3.15 8.75 17.47
C LEU A 18 -3.99 8.13 16.36
N GLY A 19 -4.00 8.79 15.18
CA GLY A 19 -4.77 8.36 14.04
C GLY A 19 -4.44 6.88 13.78
N GLN A 20 -5.48 6.04 13.79
CA GLN A 20 -5.31 4.62 13.53
C GLN A 20 -4.72 4.46 12.12
N SER A 21 -3.53 3.87 12.02
CA SER A 21 -2.92 3.58 10.73
C SER A 21 -3.69 2.46 10.03
N VAL A 22 -3.96 2.64 8.74
CA VAL A 22 -4.63 1.63 7.91
C VAL A 22 -3.66 0.49 7.64
N ALA A 23 -4.10 -0.74 7.92
CA ALA A 23 -3.34 -1.93 7.58
C ALA A 23 -3.42 -2.17 6.06
N VAL A 24 -2.27 -2.34 5.40
CA VAL A 24 -2.18 -2.61 3.97
C VAL A 24 -1.35 -3.87 3.76
N GLY A 25 -2.00 -4.94 3.31
CA GLY A 25 -1.33 -6.17 2.89
C GLY A 25 -0.94 -6.11 1.42
N VAL A 26 0.30 -6.48 1.09
CA VAL A 26 0.77 -6.58 -0.29
C VAL A 26 1.10 -8.03 -0.60
N GLU A 27 0.29 -8.62 -1.47
CA GLU A 27 0.47 -9.98 -1.97
C GLU A 27 1.12 -9.91 -3.35
N TRP A 28 2.08 -10.78 -3.61
CA TRP A 28 2.77 -10.86 -4.89
C TRP A 28 2.63 -12.23 -5.53
N ASN A 29 2.19 -12.23 -6.78
CA ASN A 29 2.10 -13.40 -7.63
C ASN A 29 2.93 -13.14 -8.90
N GLY A 30 4.16 -13.61 -8.92
CA GLY A 30 5.08 -13.47 -10.04
C GLY A 30 6.35 -14.26 -9.79
N ASN A 31 7.15 -14.42 -10.83
CA ASN A 31 8.42 -15.13 -10.78
C ASN A 31 9.57 -14.33 -11.39
N ASP A 32 9.32 -13.09 -11.81
CA ASP A 32 10.29 -12.22 -12.44
C ASP A 32 11.03 -11.36 -11.40
N ALA A 33 12.35 -11.20 -11.60
CA ALA A 33 13.19 -10.47 -10.65
C ALA A 33 12.79 -8.99 -10.51
N ALA A 34 12.42 -8.34 -11.62
CA ALA A 34 12.01 -6.94 -11.63
C ALA A 34 10.71 -6.74 -10.85
N GLY A 35 9.73 -7.66 -11.01
CA GLY A 35 8.49 -7.68 -10.25
C GLY A 35 8.72 -7.84 -8.76
N GLY A 36 9.63 -8.72 -8.35
CA GLY A 36 10.03 -8.88 -6.94
C GLY A 36 10.60 -7.60 -6.35
N VAL A 37 11.48 -6.90 -7.07
CA VAL A 37 12.03 -5.61 -6.63
C VAL A 37 10.92 -4.56 -6.55
N LEU A 38 10.04 -4.47 -7.56
CA LEU A 38 8.90 -3.54 -7.56
C LEU A 38 8.04 -3.71 -6.30
N VAL A 39 7.64 -4.94 -6.00
CA VAL A 39 6.78 -5.23 -4.84
C VAL A 39 7.47 -4.90 -3.53
N ASN A 40 8.76 -5.16 -3.39
CA ASN A 40 9.52 -4.78 -2.19
C ASN A 40 9.55 -3.26 -2.02
N ARG A 41 9.69 -2.48 -3.10
CA ARG A 41 9.59 -1.01 -3.04
C ARG A 41 8.20 -0.52 -2.62
N VAL A 42 7.14 -1.18 -3.09
CA VAL A 42 5.77 -0.88 -2.63
C VAL A 42 5.63 -1.10 -1.13
N ARG A 43 6.11 -2.23 -0.61
CA ARG A 43 6.09 -2.52 0.84
C ARG A 43 6.88 -1.49 1.67
N GLU A 44 8.08 -1.12 1.22
CA GLU A 44 8.89 -0.08 1.87
C GLU A 44 8.15 1.26 1.93
N LEU A 45 7.50 1.68 0.84
CA LEU A 45 6.73 2.92 0.78
C LEU A 45 5.53 2.87 1.73
N ILE A 46 4.82 1.75 1.83
CA ILE A 46 3.72 1.57 2.77
C ILE A 46 4.22 1.65 4.21
N ALA A 47 5.29 0.93 4.54
CA ALA A 47 5.85 0.89 5.89
C ALA A 47 6.37 2.26 6.38
N THR A 48 6.83 3.12 5.46
CA THR A 48 7.38 4.44 5.77
C THR A 48 6.38 5.58 5.62
N SER A 49 5.18 5.31 5.09
CA SER A 49 4.16 6.35 4.87
C SER A 49 3.34 6.62 6.13
N PRO A 50 3.11 7.90 6.49
CA PRO A 50 2.25 8.23 7.61
C PRO A 50 0.80 7.75 7.36
N GLY A 51 0.17 7.23 8.41
CA GLY A 51 -1.23 6.76 8.35
C GLY A 51 -1.43 5.40 7.69
N LYS A 52 -0.36 4.73 7.30
CA LYS A 52 -0.37 3.33 6.81
C LYS A 52 0.62 2.49 7.60
N ARG A 53 0.40 1.19 7.59
CA ARG A 53 1.35 0.19 8.06
C ARG A 53 1.17 -1.11 7.29
N GLU A 54 2.18 -1.92 7.25
CA GLU A 54 2.07 -3.26 6.70
C GLU A 54 1.08 -4.11 7.54
N ALA A 55 0.16 -4.79 6.86
CA ALA A 55 -0.81 -5.67 7.51
C ALA A 55 -0.11 -6.93 8.05
N ARG A 56 -0.58 -7.40 9.19
CA ARG A 56 -0.21 -8.70 9.75
C ARG A 56 -1.25 -9.72 9.32
N ASP A 57 -0.82 -10.75 8.58
CA ASP A 57 -1.71 -11.80 8.08
C ASP A 57 -3.00 -11.23 7.44
N ARG A 58 -4.16 -11.84 7.64
CA ARG A 58 -5.46 -11.41 7.10
C ARG A 58 -6.14 -10.32 7.91
N GLU A 59 -5.39 -9.36 8.38
CA GLU A 59 -5.89 -8.24 9.14
C GLU A 59 -6.87 -7.38 8.32
N PRO A 60 -7.96 -6.85 8.93
CA PRO A 60 -8.86 -5.90 8.28
C PRO A 60 -8.11 -4.66 7.78
N GLY A 61 -8.45 -4.20 6.57
CA GLY A 61 -7.78 -3.06 5.94
C GLY A 61 -7.83 -3.13 4.42
N VAL A 62 -6.69 -2.96 3.77
CA VAL A 62 -6.56 -3.03 2.31
C VAL A 62 -5.66 -4.19 1.94
N ALA A 63 -6.06 -4.97 0.94
CA ALA A 63 -5.24 -6.00 0.31
C ALA A 63 -4.92 -5.57 -1.13
N ALA A 64 -3.63 -5.36 -1.40
CA ALA A 64 -3.12 -5.08 -2.74
C ALA A 64 -2.46 -6.35 -3.31
N ILE A 65 -3.03 -6.91 -4.35
CA ILE A 65 -2.50 -8.08 -5.04
C ILE A 65 -1.79 -7.59 -6.29
N VAL A 66 -0.49 -7.80 -6.35
CA VAL A 66 0.36 -7.42 -7.50
C VAL A 66 0.77 -8.70 -8.23
N GLN A 67 0.29 -8.85 -9.45
CA GLN A 67 0.72 -9.91 -10.36
C GLN A 67 1.75 -9.32 -11.30
N THR A 68 2.87 -10.00 -11.50
CA THR A 68 3.93 -9.53 -12.40
C THR A 68 4.34 -10.61 -13.39
N LEU A 69 4.74 -10.15 -14.59
CA LEU A 69 5.19 -10.99 -15.67
C LEU A 69 6.37 -10.32 -16.37
N ASP A 70 7.44 -11.10 -16.63
CA ASP A 70 8.52 -10.68 -17.52
C ASP A 70 8.09 -10.90 -18.97
N PRO A 71 7.85 -9.82 -19.75
CA PRO A 71 7.43 -9.94 -21.14
C PRO A 71 8.49 -10.58 -22.03
N ALA A 72 9.77 -10.56 -21.65
CA ALA A 72 10.86 -11.17 -22.40
C ALA A 72 10.81 -12.71 -22.36
N LEU A 73 10.12 -13.32 -21.43
CA LEU A 73 9.93 -14.78 -21.38
C LEU A 73 9.04 -15.29 -22.53
N GLU A 74 8.12 -14.46 -23.01
CA GLU A 74 7.20 -14.82 -24.10
C GLU A 74 7.74 -14.48 -25.50
N TRP A 75 8.75 -13.61 -25.60
CA TRP A 75 9.24 -13.08 -26.88
C TRP A 75 10.67 -13.52 -27.20
N ARG A 76 11.06 -14.71 -26.77
CA ARG A 76 12.44 -15.23 -26.94
C ARG A 76 12.85 -15.58 -28.37
N ASP A 77 12.02 -15.44 -29.38
CA ASP A 77 12.31 -15.86 -30.74
C ASP A 77 13.05 -14.82 -31.62
N GLY A 78 13.49 -13.73 -31.07
CA GLY A 78 14.14 -12.69 -31.87
C GLY A 78 15.19 -11.87 -31.17
N GLY A 79 16.37 -12.41 -30.89
CA GLY A 79 17.66 -11.67 -30.80
C GLY A 79 17.75 -10.30 -30.08
N GLY A 80 16.73 -9.88 -29.38
CA GLY A 80 16.69 -8.62 -28.63
C GLY A 80 17.22 -8.81 -27.21
N GLY A 81 18.12 -7.94 -26.77
CA GLY A 81 18.63 -7.91 -25.42
C GLY A 81 17.47 -7.90 -24.41
N ALA A 82 17.65 -8.59 -23.29
CA ALA A 82 16.63 -8.72 -22.24
C ALA A 82 16.03 -7.35 -21.92
N MET A 83 14.76 -7.14 -22.24
CA MET A 83 14.04 -5.96 -21.78
C MET A 83 14.00 -6.00 -20.25
N GLN A 84 14.72 -5.10 -19.61
CA GLN A 84 14.73 -4.96 -18.16
C GLN A 84 13.43 -4.25 -17.72
N MET A 85 12.30 -4.93 -17.85
CA MET A 85 10.99 -4.41 -17.49
C MET A 85 10.10 -5.52 -16.93
N THR A 86 9.10 -5.15 -16.20
CA THR A 86 8.00 -6.02 -15.77
C THR A 86 6.67 -5.43 -16.20
N VAL A 87 5.72 -6.26 -16.56
CA VAL A 87 4.31 -5.90 -16.70
C VAL A 87 3.64 -6.26 -15.38
N TYR A 88 2.79 -5.39 -14.85
CA TYR A 88 2.08 -5.69 -13.63
C TYR A 88 0.58 -5.47 -13.76
N ALA A 89 -0.19 -6.31 -13.05
CA ALA A 89 -1.60 -6.12 -12.78
C ALA A 89 -1.77 -5.92 -11.27
N LEU A 90 -2.38 -4.81 -10.89
CA LEU A 90 -2.74 -4.50 -9.51
C LEU A 90 -4.22 -4.74 -9.31
N THR A 91 -4.58 -5.48 -8.26
CA THR A 91 -5.96 -5.56 -7.76
C THR A 91 -5.96 -5.07 -6.32
N VAL A 92 -6.81 -4.10 -6.02
CA VAL A 92 -7.02 -3.57 -4.68
C VAL A 92 -8.36 -4.04 -4.16
N ASN A 93 -8.34 -4.70 -3.01
CA ASN A 93 -9.51 -5.15 -2.30
C ASN A 93 -9.58 -4.50 -0.93
N ILE A 94 -10.78 -4.27 -0.43
CA ILE A 94 -11.03 -3.91 0.97
C ILE A 94 -11.31 -5.20 1.73
N ARG A 95 -10.57 -5.40 2.80
CA ARG A 95 -10.72 -6.54 3.71
C ARG A 95 -11.48 -6.09 4.95
N PRO A 96 -12.78 -6.42 5.08
CA PRO A 96 -13.56 -6.09 6.26
C PRO A 96 -13.16 -6.99 7.45
N ALA A 97 -13.55 -6.61 8.66
CA ALA A 97 -13.35 -7.45 9.85
C ALA A 97 -14.11 -8.78 9.72
N ASP A 98 -15.28 -8.73 9.12
CA ASP A 98 -16.16 -9.88 8.91
C ASP A 98 -16.55 -9.98 7.43
N GLY A 99 -16.39 -11.17 6.87
CA GLY A 99 -16.80 -11.47 5.49
C GLY A 99 -15.66 -11.51 4.47
N PRO A 100 -16.01 -11.68 3.19
CA PRO A 100 -15.02 -11.79 2.11
C PRO A 100 -14.43 -10.43 1.72
N ASP A 101 -13.23 -10.48 1.12
CA ASP A 101 -12.61 -9.32 0.52
C ASP A 101 -13.51 -8.71 -0.57
N GLN A 102 -13.64 -7.39 -0.58
CA GLN A 102 -14.47 -6.65 -1.52
C GLN A 102 -13.58 -5.97 -2.55
N PHE A 103 -13.83 -6.22 -3.83
CA PHE A 103 -13.12 -5.54 -4.91
C PHE A 103 -13.32 -4.02 -4.83
N ALA A 104 -12.23 -3.29 -4.94
CA ALA A 104 -12.23 -1.82 -4.93
C ALA A 104 -11.77 -1.23 -6.26
N SER A 105 -10.64 -1.68 -6.81
CA SER A 105 -10.12 -1.21 -8.09
C SER A 105 -9.09 -2.18 -8.67
N SER A 106 -8.77 -1.98 -9.96
CA SER A 106 -7.64 -2.64 -10.62
C SER A 106 -6.91 -1.64 -11.52
N ALA A 107 -5.62 -1.91 -11.74
CA ALA A 107 -4.78 -1.16 -12.66
C ALA A 107 -3.83 -2.12 -13.39
N LEU A 108 -3.47 -1.76 -14.61
CA LEU A 108 -2.45 -2.45 -15.41
C LEU A 108 -1.36 -1.46 -15.75
N GLY A 109 -0.12 -1.90 -15.72
CA GLY A 109 1.01 -1.08 -16.08
C GLY A 109 2.22 -1.89 -16.49
N TYR A 110 3.23 -1.17 -16.95
CA TYR A 110 4.55 -1.73 -17.17
C TYR A 110 5.59 -0.86 -16.47
N CYS A 111 6.66 -1.48 -16.03
CA CYS A 111 7.69 -0.81 -15.28
C CYS A 111 9.07 -1.20 -15.81
N LYS A 112 9.86 -0.21 -16.20
CA LYS A 112 11.27 -0.43 -16.52
C LYS A 112 12.07 -0.55 -15.24
N LEU A 113 13.15 -1.32 -15.26
CA LEU A 113 13.99 -1.53 -14.08
C LEU A 113 14.54 -0.19 -13.51
N VAL A 114 14.81 0.79 -14.37
CA VAL A 114 15.29 2.13 -13.99
C VAL A 114 14.20 3.00 -13.31
N ASP A 115 12.93 2.67 -13.54
CA ASP A 115 11.78 3.47 -13.07
C ASP A 115 11.01 2.79 -11.92
N LEU A 116 11.54 1.69 -11.35
CA LEU A 116 10.83 0.89 -10.33
C LEU A 116 10.31 1.70 -9.14
N MET A 117 11.03 2.75 -8.72
CA MET A 117 10.57 3.59 -7.62
C MET A 117 9.37 4.46 -8.05
N ALA A 118 9.35 4.98 -9.27
CA ALA A 118 8.21 5.74 -9.79
C ALA A 118 6.97 4.84 -9.91
N CYS A 119 7.12 3.65 -10.47
CA CYS A 119 6.04 2.67 -10.56
C CYS A 119 5.51 2.24 -9.18
N ALA A 120 6.40 2.05 -8.21
CA ALA A 120 5.98 1.72 -6.85
C ALA A 120 5.14 2.83 -6.21
N ARG A 121 5.48 4.10 -6.47
CA ARG A 121 4.67 5.24 -6.02
C ARG A 121 3.30 5.26 -6.68
N GLU A 122 3.21 5.04 -7.99
CA GLU A 122 1.92 4.95 -8.70
C GLU A 122 1.02 3.86 -8.10
N ILE A 123 1.58 2.69 -7.77
CA ILE A 123 0.83 1.62 -7.10
C ILE A 123 0.34 2.08 -5.72
N VAL A 124 1.19 2.74 -4.94
CA VAL A 124 0.80 3.27 -3.61
C VAL A 124 -0.26 4.37 -3.75
N ASP A 125 -0.18 5.23 -4.76
CA ASP A 125 -1.18 6.28 -5.01
C ASP A 125 -2.56 5.67 -5.32
N VAL A 126 -2.63 4.57 -6.08
CA VAL A 126 -3.89 3.84 -6.31
C VAL A 126 -4.46 3.28 -5.00
N ILE A 127 -3.61 2.73 -4.14
CA ILE A 127 -4.01 2.24 -2.81
C ILE A 127 -4.54 3.39 -1.95
N ASP A 128 -3.83 4.53 -1.91
CA ASP A 128 -4.21 5.73 -1.14
C ASP A 128 -5.54 6.33 -1.60
N GLU A 129 -5.79 6.31 -2.90
CA GLU A 129 -7.07 6.72 -3.45
C GLU A 129 -8.22 5.86 -2.91
N GLN A 130 -8.04 4.53 -2.82
CA GLN A 130 -9.06 3.65 -2.28
C GLN A 130 -9.26 3.83 -0.78
N ILE A 131 -8.18 4.02 -0.01
CA ILE A 131 -8.25 4.34 1.42
C ILE A 131 -9.07 5.61 1.64
N THR A 132 -8.81 6.65 0.85
CA THR A 132 -9.50 7.94 0.93
C THR A 132 -10.96 7.83 0.53
N ARG A 133 -11.26 7.20 -0.61
CA ARG A 133 -12.63 7.02 -1.12
C ARG A 133 -13.53 6.22 -0.19
N ARG A 134 -12.95 5.28 0.57
CA ARG A 134 -13.67 4.40 1.49
C ARG A 134 -13.70 4.93 2.93
N GLY A 135 -13.05 6.06 3.21
CA GLY A 135 -13.02 6.67 4.55
C GLY A 135 -12.36 5.77 5.61
N LEU A 136 -11.31 5.03 5.23
CA LEU A 136 -10.60 4.08 6.11
C LEU A 136 -9.60 4.77 7.06
N ARG A 137 -9.61 6.10 7.17
CA ARG A 137 -8.73 6.88 8.05
C ARG A 137 -9.40 7.23 9.36
#